data_a07580679add2dcddcf7d4771bdb2e0e
#
_entry.id   a07580679add2dcddcf7d4771bdb2e0e
#
_cell.length_a   1.000
_cell.length_b   1.000
_cell.length_c   1.000
_cell.angle_alpha   90.00
_cell.angle_beta   90.00
_cell.angle_gamma   90.00
#
_symmetry.space_group_name_H-M   'P 1'
#
loop_
_entity.id
_entity.type
_entity.pdbx_description
1 polymer ?
#
loop_
_entity_poly.entity_id
_entity_poly.type
_entity_poly.pdbx_seq_one_letter_code
_entity_poly.pdbx_strand_id
1 'polypeptide(L)'
;DTGEFYTPTAVTQFIVDMIDPKLGESILDPACGTAGFLTCAIEHLSQQVKTNDDRQRLQEAIHGVEKKPLPHMLAMTNVMLHGIDVPTNIRHDNTLSRPLKDYSPKDRVDIIITNPPFGGTEEDGIESFFPRKYQTRETADLFMALIMHLLKHDTGRAAVVLPDGFLFGEGVKTTLKRELLEEFNLHTIVRLPKGVFAPYTSIATNILFFEKGGPTKDV
;
A
#
# COMPACT_ATOMS: atom_id res chain seq x y z
N ASP A 1 -20.78 -0.48 4.17
CA ASP A 1 -19.66 -1.47 4.14
C ASP A 1 -19.12 -1.58 2.73
N THR A 2 -18.45 -0.52 2.31
CA THR A 2 -18.03 -0.40 0.92
C THR A 2 -16.51 -0.44 0.84
N GLY A 3 -15.99 -1.36 0.02
CA GLY A 3 -14.66 -1.28 -0.53
C GLY A 3 -13.55 -2.04 0.18
N GLU A 4 -13.81 -2.75 1.27
CA GLU A 4 -12.80 -3.58 1.91
C GLU A 4 -12.97 -5.04 1.49
N PHE A 5 -11.96 -5.55 0.81
CA PHE A 5 -11.92 -6.92 0.33
C PHE A 5 -10.73 -7.64 0.92
N TYR A 6 -10.96 -8.88 1.34
CA TYR A 6 -9.87 -9.78 1.71
C TYR A 6 -9.03 -10.09 0.46
N THR A 7 -7.75 -9.78 0.52
CA THR A 7 -6.84 -10.08 -0.60
C THR A 7 -6.42 -11.54 -0.52
N PRO A 8 -6.68 -12.35 -1.56
CA PRO A 8 -6.30 -13.76 -1.58
C PRO A 8 -4.79 -13.96 -1.37
N THR A 9 -4.42 -15.00 -0.64
CA THR A 9 -3.02 -15.31 -0.32
C THR A 9 -2.16 -15.47 -1.57
N ALA A 10 -2.70 -16.02 -2.65
CA ALA A 10 -1.97 -16.13 -3.91
C ALA A 10 -1.56 -14.76 -4.48
N VAL A 11 -2.39 -13.74 -4.31
CA VAL A 11 -2.10 -12.36 -4.75
C VAL A 11 -1.07 -11.71 -3.83
N THR A 12 -1.25 -11.83 -2.51
CA THR A 12 -0.29 -11.25 -1.55
C THR A 12 1.10 -11.87 -1.69
N GLN A 13 1.16 -13.18 -1.86
CA GLN A 13 2.43 -13.90 -2.06
C GLN A 13 3.11 -13.48 -3.36
N PHE A 14 2.37 -13.45 -4.47
CA PHE A 14 2.89 -13.01 -5.77
C PHE A 14 3.48 -11.59 -5.69
N ILE A 15 2.77 -10.66 -5.07
CA ILE A 15 3.22 -9.27 -4.93
C ILE A 15 4.49 -9.18 -4.08
N VAL A 16 4.53 -9.87 -2.95
CA VAL A 16 5.71 -9.88 -2.07
C VAL A 16 6.92 -10.50 -2.77
N ASP A 17 6.72 -11.60 -3.51
CA ASP A 17 7.80 -12.25 -4.27
C ASP A 17 8.36 -11.31 -5.35
N MET A 18 7.51 -10.57 -6.05
CA MET A 18 7.93 -9.63 -7.09
C MET A 18 8.63 -8.39 -6.53
N ILE A 19 8.16 -7.85 -5.42
CA ILE A 19 8.79 -6.72 -4.72
C ILE A 19 10.12 -7.14 -4.08
N ASP A 20 10.22 -8.37 -3.61
CA ASP A 20 11.40 -8.97 -3.00
C ASP A 20 12.02 -8.08 -1.90
N PRO A 21 11.31 -7.88 -0.78
CA PRO A 21 11.82 -7.08 0.34
C PRO A 21 13.11 -7.64 0.90
N LYS A 22 14.00 -6.75 1.33
CA LYS A 22 15.27 -7.10 2.00
C LYS A 22 15.27 -6.58 3.43
N LEU A 23 15.96 -7.28 4.32
CA LEU A 23 16.20 -6.80 5.69
C LEU A 23 16.87 -5.42 5.67
N GLY A 24 16.37 -4.52 6.51
CA GLY A 24 16.79 -3.12 6.54
C GLY A 24 15.91 -2.18 5.74
N GLU A 25 15.03 -2.68 4.89
CA GLU A 25 14.01 -1.88 4.21
C GLU A 25 12.76 -1.74 5.09
N SER A 26 12.14 -0.56 5.07
CA SER A 26 10.86 -0.31 5.73
C SER A 26 9.69 -0.61 4.78
N ILE A 27 8.69 -1.33 5.28
CA ILE A 27 7.51 -1.77 4.52
C ILE A 27 6.27 -1.17 5.18
N LEU A 28 5.42 -0.54 4.39
CA LEU A 28 4.15 0.03 4.83
C LEU A 28 2.99 -0.53 4.02
N ASP A 29 1.94 -0.95 4.71
CA ASP A 29 0.60 -1.10 4.15
C ASP A 29 -0.32 -0.06 4.80
N PRO A 30 -0.67 1.03 4.09
CA PRO A 30 -1.45 2.13 4.66
C PRO A 30 -2.96 1.82 4.80
N ALA A 31 -3.40 0.66 4.33
CA ALA A 31 -4.77 0.13 4.46
C ALA A 31 -4.68 -1.39 4.69
N CYS A 32 -4.07 -1.78 5.82
CA CYS A 32 -3.57 -3.14 5.98
C CYS A 32 -4.64 -4.21 6.24
N GLY A 33 -5.87 -3.82 6.56
CA GLY A 33 -6.92 -4.79 6.88
C GLY A 33 -6.48 -5.71 8.00
N THR A 34 -6.51 -7.00 7.76
CA THR A 34 -6.03 -8.04 8.70
C THR A 34 -4.54 -8.38 8.55
N ALA A 35 -3.80 -7.56 7.81
CA ALA A 35 -2.36 -7.65 7.58
C ALA A 35 -1.89 -8.80 6.65
N GLY A 36 -2.70 -9.17 5.65
CA GLY A 36 -2.33 -10.23 4.71
C GLY A 36 -1.03 -9.98 3.95
N PHE A 37 -0.80 -8.76 3.44
CA PHE A 37 0.48 -8.39 2.83
C PHE A 37 1.64 -8.38 3.82
N LEU A 38 1.40 -7.82 5.00
CA LEU A 38 2.46 -7.70 6.01
C LEU A 38 2.90 -9.06 6.56
N THR A 39 1.99 -10.00 6.74
CA THR A 39 2.35 -11.37 7.17
C THR A 39 3.16 -12.10 6.11
N CYS A 40 2.81 -11.96 4.82
CA CYS A 40 3.63 -12.49 3.73
C CYS A 40 5.03 -11.86 3.69
N ALA A 41 5.12 -10.54 3.92
CA ALA A 41 6.41 -9.84 3.99
C ALA A 41 7.27 -10.31 5.18
N ILE A 42 6.66 -10.56 6.33
CA ILE A 42 7.35 -11.12 7.50
C ILE A 42 7.92 -12.50 7.18
N GLU A 43 7.13 -13.39 6.59
CA GLU A 43 7.57 -14.72 6.18
C GLU A 43 8.75 -14.65 5.20
N HIS A 44 8.67 -13.77 4.21
CA HIS A 44 9.73 -13.53 3.24
C HIS A 44 11.02 -13.04 3.90
N LEU A 45 10.94 -12.04 4.77
CA LEU A 45 12.09 -11.49 5.49
C LEU A 45 12.66 -12.47 6.53
N SER A 46 11.82 -13.29 7.15
CA SER A 46 12.25 -14.27 8.16
C SER A 46 13.28 -15.27 7.62
N GLN A 47 13.19 -15.59 6.33
CA GLN A 47 14.16 -16.46 5.66
C GLN A 47 15.55 -15.84 5.54
N GLN A 48 15.66 -14.52 5.66
CA GLN A 48 16.92 -13.77 5.59
C GLN A 48 17.56 -13.57 6.97
N VAL A 49 16.85 -13.86 8.06
CA VAL A 49 17.31 -13.65 9.44
C VAL A 49 18.35 -14.71 9.80
N LYS A 50 19.56 -14.28 10.16
CA LYS A 50 20.66 -15.14 10.59
C LYS A 50 21.24 -14.73 11.95
N THR A 51 21.05 -13.49 12.36
CA THR A 51 21.63 -12.90 13.56
C THR A 51 20.55 -12.21 14.42
N ASN A 52 20.90 -11.84 15.64
CA ASN A 52 20.02 -11.03 16.50
C ASN A 52 19.78 -9.63 15.90
N ASP A 53 20.78 -9.05 15.23
CA ASP A 53 20.63 -7.78 14.54
C ASP A 53 19.62 -7.88 13.39
N ASP A 54 19.66 -8.99 12.64
CA ASP A 54 18.69 -9.26 11.59
C ASP A 54 17.27 -9.39 12.16
N ARG A 55 17.13 -10.05 13.32
CA ARG A 55 15.85 -10.15 14.01
C ARG A 55 15.33 -8.76 14.40
N GLN A 56 16.20 -7.89 14.91
CA GLN A 56 15.82 -6.52 15.25
C GLN A 56 15.36 -5.74 14.02
N ARG A 57 16.09 -5.88 12.89
CA ARG A 57 15.70 -5.24 11.63
C ARG A 57 14.32 -5.71 11.14
N LEU A 58 14.02 -7.01 11.30
CA LEU A 58 12.70 -7.54 10.98
C LEU A 58 11.59 -6.88 11.84
N GLN A 59 11.83 -6.74 13.16
CA GLN A 59 10.86 -6.11 14.07
C GLN A 59 10.56 -4.66 13.68
N GLU A 60 11.56 -3.93 13.20
CA GLU A 60 11.46 -2.52 12.81
C GLU A 60 10.93 -2.29 11.39
N ALA A 61 10.95 -3.32 10.53
CA ALA A 61 10.62 -3.20 9.13
C ALA A 61 9.12 -3.02 8.85
N ILE A 62 8.25 -3.57 9.69
CA ILE A 62 6.83 -3.79 9.39
C ILE A 62 5.97 -2.67 9.95
N HIS A 63 5.27 -1.96 9.06
CA HIS A 63 4.37 -0.87 9.40
C HIS A 63 3.02 -1.05 8.72
N GLY A 64 1.95 -0.79 9.43
CA GLY A 64 0.59 -0.85 8.91
C GLY A 64 -0.32 0.19 9.55
N VAL A 65 -1.37 0.55 8.84
CA VAL A 65 -2.43 1.41 9.35
C VAL A 65 -3.78 0.79 8.96
N GLU A 66 -4.67 0.70 9.93
CA GLU A 66 -6.03 0.23 9.70
C GLU A 66 -7.04 1.11 10.45
N LYS A 67 -8.07 1.56 9.72
CA LYS A 67 -9.11 2.46 10.23
C LYS A 67 -10.14 1.77 11.13
N LYS A 68 -10.46 0.52 10.82
CA LYS A 68 -11.51 -0.23 11.52
C LYS A 68 -10.96 -1.01 12.72
N PRO A 69 -11.64 -0.96 13.89
CA PRO A 69 -11.13 -1.58 15.13
C PRO A 69 -10.92 -3.08 15.02
N LEU A 70 -11.88 -3.82 14.47
CA LEU A 70 -11.80 -5.28 14.40
C LEU A 70 -10.70 -5.76 13.44
N PRO A 71 -10.60 -5.31 12.19
CA PRO A 71 -9.47 -5.65 11.34
C PRO A 71 -8.13 -5.24 11.93
N HIS A 72 -8.03 -4.09 12.59
CA HIS A 72 -6.80 -3.66 13.27
C HIS A 72 -6.38 -4.65 14.38
N MET A 73 -7.32 -5.09 15.22
CA MET A 73 -7.05 -6.08 16.25
C MET A 73 -6.57 -7.40 15.63
N LEU A 74 -7.20 -7.85 14.56
CA LEU A 74 -6.79 -9.05 13.83
C LEU A 74 -5.42 -8.87 13.19
N ALA A 75 -5.12 -7.70 12.64
CA ALA A 75 -3.80 -7.38 12.06
C ALA A 75 -2.69 -7.50 13.11
N MET A 76 -2.88 -6.90 14.28
CA MET A 76 -1.92 -7.01 15.39
C MET A 76 -1.69 -8.47 15.77
N THR A 77 -2.77 -9.24 15.94
CA THR A 77 -2.68 -10.66 16.26
C THR A 77 -1.94 -11.45 15.19
N ASN A 78 -2.25 -11.21 13.92
CA ASN A 78 -1.62 -11.90 12.79
C ASN A 78 -0.11 -11.62 12.71
N VAL A 79 0.31 -10.37 12.84
CA VAL A 79 1.74 -10.06 12.79
C VAL A 79 2.50 -10.63 14.00
N MET A 80 1.88 -10.68 15.17
CA MET A 80 2.45 -11.35 16.35
C MET A 80 2.64 -12.84 16.12
N LEU A 81 1.62 -13.52 15.58
CA LEU A 81 1.70 -14.96 15.25
C LEU A 81 2.78 -15.27 14.21
N HIS A 82 3.17 -14.30 13.40
CA HIS A 82 4.24 -14.44 12.39
C HIS A 82 5.61 -13.95 12.88
N GLY A 83 5.74 -13.56 14.15
CA GLY A 83 7.04 -13.29 14.76
C GLY A 83 7.36 -11.83 15.09
N ILE A 84 6.39 -10.92 15.01
CA ILE A 84 6.54 -9.57 15.54
C ILE A 84 6.21 -9.59 17.04
N ASP A 85 7.19 -9.29 17.87
CA ASP A 85 7.07 -9.42 19.32
C ASP A 85 6.09 -8.38 19.91
N VAL A 86 6.19 -7.12 19.46
CA VAL A 86 5.33 -6.02 19.90
C VAL A 86 4.84 -5.22 18.68
N PRO A 87 3.56 -5.32 18.31
CA PRO A 87 3.04 -4.77 17.05
C PRO A 87 2.69 -3.27 17.14
N THR A 88 3.53 -2.46 17.77
CA THR A 88 3.30 -1.01 17.94
C THR A 88 3.27 -0.22 16.64
N ASN A 89 3.87 -0.78 15.59
CA ASN A 89 3.89 -0.15 14.26
C ASN A 89 2.62 -0.46 13.44
N ILE A 90 1.69 -1.24 13.97
CA ILE A 90 0.36 -1.43 13.38
C ILE A 90 -0.60 -0.46 14.07
N ARG A 91 -0.85 0.68 13.43
CA ARG A 91 -1.62 1.77 14.02
C ARG A 91 -3.11 1.65 13.70
N HIS A 92 -3.94 1.97 14.70
CA HIS A 92 -5.37 2.17 14.51
C HIS A 92 -5.62 3.63 14.17
N ASP A 93 -5.77 3.93 12.89
CA ASP A 93 -5.92 5.30 12.40
C ASP A 93 -6.52 5.32 10.99
N ASN A 94 -7.02 6.48 10.57
CA ASN A 94 -7.31 6.74 9.17
C ASN A 94 -6.08 7.40 8.52
N THR A 95 -5.39 6.68 7.67
CA THR A 95 -4.18 7.17 6.99
C THR A 95 -4.41 8.47 6.21
N LEU A 96 -5.62 8.68 5.69
CA LEU A 96 -5.98 9.86 4.91
C LEU A 96 -6.34 11.08 5.77
N SER A 97 -6.49 10.92 7.09
CA SER A 97 -6.87 12.01 8.01
C SER A 97 -5.72 12.93 8.41
N ARG A 98 -4.48 12.58 8.07
CA ARG A 98 -3.30 13.44 8.27
C ARG A 98 -3.03 14.26 7.01
N PRO A 99 -2.93 15.59 7.11
CA PRO A 99 -2.62 16.44 5.96
C PRO A 99 -1.32 16.01 5.27
N LEU A 100 -1.32 15.93 3.94
CA LEU A 100 -0.17 15.45 3.17
C LEU A 100 1.09 16.28 3.43
N LYS A 101 0.92 17.60 3.66
CA LYS A 101 2.01 18.54 3.99
C LYS A 101 2.70 18.27 5.33
N ASP A 102 2.03 17.53 6.23
CA ASP A 102 2.55 17.24 7.58
C ASP A 102 3.43 15.99 7.61
N TYR A 103 3.51 15.26 6.50
CA TYR A 103 4.47 14.19 6.31
C TYR A 103 5.84 14.75 5.95
N SER A 104 6.86 14.32 6.66
CA SER A 104 8.25 14.71 6.48
C SER A 104 9.05 13.63 5.75
N PRO A 105 10.28 13.88 5.32
CA PRO A 105 11.16 12.85 4.76
C PRO A 105 11.38 11.65 5.70
N LYS A 106 11.23 11.84 7.02
CA LYS A 106 11.35 10.76 8.02
C LYS A 106 10.18 9.78 7.99
N ASP A 107 9.05 10.20 7.47
CA ASP A 107 7.86 9.36 7.33
C ASP A 107 7.90 8.47 6.08
N ARG A 108 8.85 8.71 5.19
CA ARG A 108 8.98 7.95 3.95
C ARG A 108 9.52 6.55 4.18
N VAL A 109 9.03 5.62 3.38
CA VAL A 109 9.37 4.21 3.46
C VAL A 109 10.00 3.70 2.16
N ASP A 110 10.68 2.58 2.24
CA ASP A 110 11.29 1.93 1.07
C ASP A 110 10.24 1.22 0.22
N ILE A 111 9.27 0.57 0.85
CA ILE A 111 8.28 -0.26 0.18
C ILE A 111 6.87 0.06 0.66
N ILE A 112 5.95 0.22 -0.30
CA ILE A 112 4.52 0.22 -0.03
C ILE A 112 3.86 -0.89 -0.84
N ILE A 113 3.15 -1.77 -0.13
CA ILE A 113 2.37 -2.86 -0.72
C ILE A 113 0.96 -2.74 -0.15
N THR A 114 -0.04 -2.55 -1.00
CA THR A 114 -1.39 -2.34 -0.50
C THR A 114 -2.46 -2.65 -1.54
N ASN A 115 -3.64 -3.01 -1.03
CA ASN A 115 -4.90 -3.04 -1.76
C ASN A 115 -5.83 -2.02 -1.09
N PRO A 116 -5.75 -0.74 -1.47
CA PRO A 116 -6.57 0.30 -0.84
C PRO A 116 -8.05 0.09 -1.14
N PRO A 117 -8.95 0.56 -0.28
CA PRO A 117 -10.38 0.52 -0.54
C PRO A 117 -10.70 1.24 -1.85
N PHE A 118 -11.50 0.63 -2.71
CA PHE A 118 -11.99 1.24 -3.95
C PHE A 118 -13.51 1.13 -4.08
N GLY A 119 -14.08 2.06 -4.85
CA GLY A 119 -15.54 2.20 -4.99
C GLY A 119 -16.20 2.88 -3.79
N GLY A 120 -15.43 3.45 -2.88
CA GLY A 120 -15.89 4.23 -1.74
C GLY A 120 -15.54 5.72 -1.86
N THR A 121 -16.24 6.51 -1.06
CA THR A 121 -15.93 7.93 -0.86
C THR A 121 -15.58 8.17 0.59
N GLU A 122 -14.59 9.02 0.83
CA GLU A 122 -14.21 9.43 2.17
C GLU A 122 -15.22 10.39 2.80
N GLU A 123 -15.10 10.53 4.12
CA GLU A 123 -15.85 11.51 4.91
C GLU A 123 -15.60 12.94 4.42
N ASP A 124 -16.57 13.82 4.61
CA ASP A 124 -16.47 15.21 4.22
C ASP A 124 -15.27 15.88 4.90
N GLY A 125 -14.50 16.62 4.14
CA GLY A 125 -13.34 17.36 4.61
C GLY A 125 -12.01 16.65 4.47
N ILE A 126 -11.97 15.33 4.30
CA ILE A 126 -10.72 14.56 4.12
C ILE A 126 -9.96 15.05 2.87
N GLU A 127 -10.66 15.39 1.79
CA GLU A 127 -10.08 15.93 0.57
C GLU A 127 -9.29 17.22 0.80
N SER A 128 -9.65 18.00 1.82
CA SER A 128 -8.95 19.26 2.16
C SER A 128 -7.53 19.04 2.70
N PHE A 129 -7.20 17.83 3.15
CA PHE A 129 -5.85 17.46 3.61
C PHE A 129 -4.87 17.23 2.46
N PHE A 130 -5.37 17.23 1.23
CA PHE A 130 -4.58 17.03 0.03
C PHE A 130 -4.40 18.33 -0.76
N PRO A 131 -3.28 18.48 -1.50
CA PRO A 131 -3.12 19.59 -2.43
C PRO A 131 -4.28 19.68 -3.42
N ARG A 132 -4.63 20.90 -3.83
CA ARG A 132 -5.80 21.16 -4.69
C ARG A 132 -5.85 20.27 -5.94
N LYS A 133 -4.68 19.95 -6.52
CA LYS A 133 -4.59 19.07 -7.71
C LYS A 133 -5.02 17.63 -7.47
N TYR A 134 -5.10 17.19 -6.20
CA TYR A 134 -5.49 15.83 -5.81
C TYR A 134 -6.84 15.80 -5.08
N GLN A 135 -7.53 16.92 -4.95
CA GLN A 135 -8.79 16.97 -4.21
C GLN A 135 -9.87 16.19 -4.94
N THR A 136 -10.25 15.08 -4.35
CA THR A 136 -11.31 14.17 -4.76
C THR A 136 -11.87 13.51 -3.52
N ARG A 137 -13.03 12.94 -3.62
CA ARG A 137 -13.63 12.12 -2.54
C ARG A 137 -13.40 10.62 -2.76
N GLU A 138 -12.86 10.24 -3.90
CA GLU A 138 -12.60 8.82 -4.19
C GLU A 138 -11.41 8.32 -3.39
N THR A 139 -11.65 7.34 -2.53
CA THR A 139 -10.68 6.80 -1.57
C THR A 139 -9.42 6.29 -2.25
N ALA A 140 -9.55 5.51 -3.33
CA ALA A 140 -8.39 4.94 -4.03
C ALA A 140 -7.46 6.01 -4.61
N ASP A 141 -8.01 7.12 -5.11
CA ASP A 141 -7.22 8.22 -5.68
C ASP A 141 -6.42 8.95 -4.58
N LEU A 142 -7.04 9.19 -3.43
CA LEU A 142 -6.37 9.79 -2.27
C LEU A 142 -5.25 8.89 -1.74
N PHE A 143 -5.47 7.58 -1.66
CA PHE A 143 -4.43 6.63 -1.32
C PHE A 143 -3.27 6.67 -2.32
N MET A 144 -3.55 6.75 -3.61
CA MET A 144 -2.49 6.81 -4.62
C MET A 144 -1.64 8.07 -4.49
N ALA A 145 -2.25 9.24 -4.25
CA ALA A 145 -1.53 10.48 -3.96
C ALA A 145 -0.63 10.35 -2.73
N LEU A 146 -1.14 9.73 -1.66
CA LEU A 146 -0.39 9.48 -0.44
C LEU A 146 0.79 8.52 -0.66
N ILE A 147 0.56 7.41 -1.36
CA ILE A 147 1.59 6.40 -1.66
C ILE A 147 2.75 7.03 -2.42
N MET A 148 2.47 7.80 -3.46
CA MET A 148 3.50 8.49 -4.23
C MET A 148 4.30 9.47 -3.37
N HIS A 149 3.66 10.12 -2.40
CA HIS A 149 4.31 11.05 -1.47
C HIS A 149 5.18 10.35 -0.41
N LEU A 150 4.78 9.17 0.06
CA LEU A 150 5.44 8.45 1.15
C LEU A 150 6.60 7.55 0.72
N LEU A 151 6.84 7.37 -0.56
CA LEU A 151 7.99 6.60 -1.03
C LEU A 151 9.28 7.40 -0.92
N LYS A 152 10.35 6.76 -0.43
CA LYS A 152 11.70 7.34 -0.44
C LYS A 152 12.14 7.67 -1.86
N HIS A 153 12.89 8.75 -2.04
CA HIS A 153 13.26 9.25 -3.37
C HIS A 153 14.29 8.39 -4.10
N ASP A 154 15.10 7.64 -3.36
CA ASP A 154 16.21 6.84 -3.90
C ASP A 154 15.89 5.34 -3.98
N THR A 155 15.16 4.82 -3.01
CA THR A 155 14.90 3.37 -2.86
C THR A 155 13.44 2.99 -2.96
N GLY A 156 12.53 3.98 -3.01
CA GLY A 156 11.09 3.76 -2.90
C GLY A 156 10.53 2.97 -4.07
N ARG A 157 9.79 1.89 -3.76
CA ARG A 157 9.03 1.11 -4.73
C ARG A 157 7.71 0.65 -4.15
N ALA A 158 6.76 0.38 -5.00
CA ALA A 158 5.43 -0.01 -4.58
C ALA A 158 4.78 -1.03 -5.49
N ALA A 159 3.85 -1.78 -4.91
CA ALA A 159 2.87 -2.58 -5.63
C ALA A 159 1.48 -2.24 -5.09
N VAL A 160 0.62 -1.74 -5.94
CA VAL A 160 -0.71 -1.26 -5.56
C VAL A 160 -1.77 -1.93 -6.40
N VAL A 161 -2.76 -2.52 -5.73
CA VAL A 161 -3.95 -3.08 -6.40
C VAL A 161 -4.95 -1.97 -6.63
N LEU A 162 -5.31 -1.72 -7.89
CA LEU A 162 -6.23 -0.66 -8.29
C LEU A 162 -7.30 -1.18 -9.26
N PRO A 163 -8.52 -0.64 -9.18
CA PRO A 163 -9.59 -1.01 -10.12
C PRO A 163 -9.36 -0.39 -11.50
N ASP A 164 -10.01 -0.96 -12.53
CA ASP A 164 -9.99 -0.42 -13.88
C ASP A 164 -10.39 1.04 -13.94
N GLY A 165 -11.30 1.47 -13.06
CA GLY A 165 -11.73 2.85 -12.96
C GLY A 165 -10.60 3.86 -12.72
N PHE A 166 -9.53 3.44 -12.06
CA PHE A 166 -8.33 4.28 -11.91
C PHE A 166 -7.58 4.43 -13.25
N LEU A 167 -7.38 3.34 -13.97
CA LEU A 167 -6.61 3.35 -15.22
C LEU A 167 -7.33 4.12 -16.35
N PHE A 168 -8.63 3.95 -16.45
CA PHE A 168 -9.43 4.51 -17.55
C PHE A 168 -10.19 5.78 -17.18
N GLY A 169 -10.19 6.19 -15.93
CA GLY A 169 -10.87 7.39 -15.46
C GLY A 169 -10.11 8.68 -15.79
N GLU A 170 -10.85 9.78 -15.66
CA GLU A 170 -10.36 11.15 -15.93
C GLU A 170 -10.29 11.98 -14.64
N GLY A 171 -10.04 13.29 -14.78
CA GLY A 171 -9.98 14.22 -13.66
C GLY A 171 -8.72 14.05 -12.82
N VAL A 172 -8.85 13.89 -11.51
CA VAL A 172 -7.71 13.68 -10.58
C VAL A 172 -6.91 12.45 -10.98
N LYS A 173 -7.56 11.40 -11.50
CA LYS A 173 -6.89 10.19 -12.01
C LYS A 173 -5.91 10.49 -13.14
N THR A 174 -6.27 11.42 -14.03
CA THR A 174 -5.36 11.87 -15.11
C THR A 174 -4.12 12.55 -14.55
N THR A 175 -4.28 13.40 -13.53
CA THR A 175 -3.16 14.06 -12.86
C THR A 175 -2.25 13.05 -12.18
N LEU A 176 -2.81 12.12 -11.43
CA LEU A 176 -2.05 11.05 -10.74
C LEU A 176 -1.29 10.15 -11.71
N LYS A 177 -1.94 9.74 -12.80
CA LYS A 177 -1.29 8.91 -13.84
C LYS A 177 -0.16 9.64 -14.54
N ARG A 178 -0.34 10.92 -14.85
CA ARG A 178 0.72 11.74 -15.45
C ARG A 178 1.93 11.81 -14.54
N GLU A 179 1.75 12.17 -13.28
CA GLU A 179 2.84 12.26 -12.32
C GLU A 179 3.49 10.90 -12.05
N LEU A 180 2.70 9.83 -12.02
CA LEU A 180 3.23 8.47 -11.92
C LEU A 180 4.19 8.16 -13.09
N LEU A 181 3.84 8.54 -14.30
CA LEU A 181 4.67 8.29 -15.49
C LEU A 181 5.87 9.25 -15.61
N GLU A 182 5.74 10.48 -15.11
CA GLU A 182 6.80 11.49 -15.20
C GLU A 182 7.84 11.37 -14.07
N GLU A 183 7.40 11.04 -12.84
CA GLU A 183 8.25 11.04 -11.66
C GLU A 183 8.69 9.64 -11.21
N PHE A 184 8.00 8.60 -11.67
CA PHE A 184 8.27 7.21 -11.33
C PHE A 184 8.49 6.36 -12.58
N ASN A 185 9.15 5.23 -12.39
CA ASN A 185 9.19 4.17 -13.37
C ASN A 185 8.04 3.17 -13.10
N LEU A 186 6.92 3.36 -13.78
CA LEU A 186 5.85 2.35 -13.82
C LEU A 186 6.26 1.29 -14.85
N HIS A 187 6.85 0.19 -14.39
CA HIS A 187 7.46 -0.80 -15.28
C HIS A 187 6.56 -2.01 -15.54
N THR A 188 5.52 -2.26 -14.74
CA THR A 188 4.68 -3.45 -14.91
C THR A 188 3.26 -3.19 -14.42
N ILE A 189 2.29 -3.58 -15.25
CA ILE A 189 0.88 -3.67 -14.87
C ILE A 189 0.44 -5.12 -15.06
N VAL A 190 -0.04 -5.74 -13.99
CA VAL A 190 -0.57 -7.11 -14.03
C VAL A 190 -2.08 -7.07 -13.90
N ARG A 191 -2.76 -7.52 -14.95
CA ARG A 191 -4.22 -7.71 -14.91
C ARG A 191 -4.57 -8.92 -14.07
N LEU A 192 -5.35 -8.74 -13.02
CA LEU A 192 -5.85 -9.85 -12.22
C LEU A 192 -7.03 -10.54 -12.90
N PRO A 193 -7.19 -11.85 -12.70
CA PRO A 193 -8.33 -12.59 -13.24
C PRO A 193 -9.66 -12.01 -12.73
N LYS A 194 -10.69 -12.08 -13.57
CA LYS A 194 -12.05 -11.74 -13.13
C LYS A 194 -12.46 -12.65 -11.96
N GLY A 195 -13.09 -12.06 -10.96
CA GLY A 195 -13.55 -12.81 -9.79
C GLY A 195 -12.48 -13.12 -8.75
N VAL A 196 -11.25 -12.61 -8.87
CA VAL A 196 -10.20 -12.78 -7.85
C VAL A 196 -10.64 -12.32 -6.47
N PHE A 197 -11.51 -11.32 -6.39
CA PHE A 197 -12.10 -10.81 -5.14
C PHE A 197 -13.55 -11.28 -4.92
N ALA A 198 -14.02 -12.32 -5.60
CA ALA A 198 -15.32 -12.90 -5.31
C ALA A 198 -15.34 -13.51 -3.89
N PRO A 199 -16.47 -13.45 -3.17
CA PRO A 199 -17.76 -12.89 -3.54
C PRO A 199 -17.90 -11.37 -3.30
N TYR A 200 -16.85 -10.69 -2.87
CA TYR A 200 -16.91 -9.28 -2.41
C TYR A 200 -17.20 -8.31 -3.54
N THR A 201 -16.56 -8.51 -4.69
CA THR A 201 -16.73 -7.65 -5.87
C THR A 201 -16.42 -8.39 -7.16
N SER A 202 -17.06 -7.94 -8.25
CA SER A 202 -16.74 -8.35 -9.63
C SER A 202 -15.91 -7.31 -10.38
N ILE A 203 -15.51 -6.22 -9.71
CA ILE A 203 -14.71 -5.16 -10.34
C ILE A 203 -13.38 -5.74 -10.80
N ALA A 204 -13.04 -5.47 -12.06
CA ALA A 204 -11.75 -5.88 -12.61
C ALA A 204 -10.64 -5.00 -12.00
N THR A 205 -9.55 -5.65 -11.61
CA THR A 205 -8.44 -5.03 -10.89
C THR A 205 -7.10 -5.30 -11.55
N ASN A 206 -6.15 -4.44 -11.25
CA ASN A 206 -4.79 -4.50 -11.76
C ASN A 206 -3.80 -4.26 -10.62
N ILE A 207 -2.62 -4.85 -10.72
CA ILE A 207 -1.50 -4.52 -9.85
C ILE A 207 -0.56 -3.61 -10.63
N LEU A 208 -0.27 -2.44 -10.07
CA LEU A 208 0.72 -1.50 -10.60
C LEU A 208 2.02 -1.66 -9.81
N PHE A 209 3.10 -2.00 -10.50
CA PHE A 209 4.46 -2.03 -9.95
C PHE A 209 5.23 -0.82 -10.44
N PHE A 210 5.66 0.02 -9.51
CA PHE A 210 6.42 1.22 -9.84
C PHE A 210 7.48 1.53 -8.79
N GLU A 211 8.49 2.28 -9.19
CA GLU A 211 9.60 2.67 -8.35
C GLU A 211 10.02 4.11 -8.63
N LYS A 212 10.72 4.74 -7.68
CA LYS A 212 11.36 6.04 -7.91
C LYS A 212 12.40 5.92 -9.02
N GLY A 213 12.62 7.00 -9.76
CA GLY A 213 13.60 7.04 -10.86
C GLY A 213 12.96 7.16 -12.24
N GLY A 214 11.82 7.82 -12.30
CA GLY A 214 11.17 8.18 -13.57
C GLY A 214 12.04 9.07 -14.47
N PRO A 215 11.58 9.40 -15.67
CA PRO A 215 10.27 9.04 -16.20
C PRO A 215 10.18 7.57 -16.65
N THR A 216 8.96 7.08 -16.72
CA THR A 216 8.63 5.77 -17.29
C THR A 216 8.98 5.76 -18.78
N LYS A 217 9.68 4.73 -19.24
CA LYS A 217 10.04 4.55 -20.63
C LYS A 217 9.17 3.51 -21.32
N ASP A 218 8.98 2.39 -20.66
CA ASP A 218 8.18 1.24 -21.13
C ASP A 218 7.40 0.64 -19.96
N VAL A 219 6.19 0.12 -20.24
CA VAL A 219 5.33 -0.56 -19.28
C VAL A 219 5.04 -1.99 -19.75
#